data_60c731b4fcd1b4e339dcc56b3fbdf532
#
_entry.id   60c731b4fcd1b4e339dcc56b3fbdf532
#
_cell.length_a   1.000
_cell.length_b   1.000
_cell.length_c   1.000
_cell.angle_alpha   90.00
_cell.angle_beta   90.00
_cell.angle_gamma   90.00
#
_symmetry.space_group_name_H-M   'P 1'
#
loop_
_entity.id
_entity.type
_entity.pdbx_description
1 polymer ?
#
loop_
_entity_poly.entity_id
_entity_poly.type
_entity_poly.pdbx_seq_one_letter_code
_entity_poly.pdbx_strand_id
1 'polypeptide(L)'
;LANADWVMAEFYATWCPHCKRMQPIVEEFKKSVKGILEVVQIDIDQESALADLYTIETVPTFILIRKGEQLWRQSGEMPLERLEKTVKDLKS
;
A
#
# COMPACT_ATOMS: atom_id res chain seq x y z
N LEU A 1 -12.13 1.35 -1.59
CA LEU A 1 -11.06 0.67 -2.35
C LEU A 1 -11.60 -0.01 -3.60
N ALA A 2 -12.84 -0.50 -3.55
CA ALA A 2 -13.44 -1.21 -4.68
C ALA A 2 -13.81 -0.29 -5.86
N ASN A 3 -13.83 1.03 -5.65
CA ASN A 3 -14.25 1.99 -6.68
C ASN A 3 -13.15 2.34 -7.68
N ALA A 4 -11.89 2.10 -7.32
CA ALA A 4 -10.77 2.37 -8.22
C ALA A 4 -10.35 1.08 -8.93
N ASP A 5 -9.93 1.18 -10.20
CA ASP A 5 -9.45 0.01 -10.94
C ASP A 5 -8.22 -0.58 -10.28
N TRP A 6 -7.19 0.25 -10.04
CA TRP A 6 -5.94 -0.19 -9.45
C TRP A 6 -5.62 0.68 -8.24
N VAL A 7 -5.35 0.04 -7.10
CA VAL A 7 -5.01 0.71 -5.85
C VAL A 7 -3.82 0.01 -5.21
N MET A 8 -2.83 0.80 -4.80
CA MET A 8 -1.81 0.32 -3.87
C MET A 8 -2.20 0.83 -2.50
N ALA A 9 -2.61 -0.05 -1.61
CA ALA A 9 -3.00 0.30 -0.25
C ALA A 9 -1.82 0.07 0.68
N GLU A 10 -1.47 1.10 1.46
CA GLU A 10 -0.51 0.95 2.54
C GLU A 10 -1.25 1.04 3.86
N PHE A 11 -1.24 -0.06 4.62
CA PHE A 11 -1.74 -0.07 5.99
C PHE A 11 -0.59 0.28 6.92
N TYR A 12 -0.74 1.34 7.70
CA TYR A 12 0.32 1.88 8.54
C TYR A 12 -0.21 2.27 9.91
N ALA A 13 0.70 2.58 10.82
CA ALA A 13 0.37 3.16 12.12
C ALA A 13 1.29 4.35 12.39
N THR A 14 0.75 5.38 13.07
CA THR A 14 1.54 6.59 13.37
C THR A 14 2.66 6.33 14.36
N TRP A 15 2.50 5.31 15.21
CA TRP A 15 3.49 4.94 16.23
C TRP A 15 4.58 3.99 15.71
N CYS A 16 4.50 3.56 14.47
CA CYS A 16 5.38 2.51 13.92
C CYS A 16 6.64 3.11 13.31
N PRO A 17 7.84 2.80 13.83
CA PRO A 17 9.09 3.32 13.26
C PRO A 17 9.34 2.88 11.80
N HIS A 18 8.98 1.64 11.46
CA HIS A 18 9.11 1.14 10.10
C HIS A 18 8.26 1.94 9.12
N CYS A 19 7.03 2.30 9.55
CA CYS A 19 6.13 3.11 8.74
C CYS A 19 6.69 4.52 8.54
N LYS A 20 7.30 5.10 9.58
CA LYS A 20 7.92 6.42 9.49
C LYS A 20 9.06 6.43 8.49
N ARG A 21 9.90 5.38 8.48
CA ARG A 21 11.00 5.26 7.51
C ARG A 21 10.50 5.08 6.08
N MET A 22 9.34 4.45 5.92
CA MET A 22 8.73 4.26 4.59
C MET A 22 8.08 5.53 4.03
N GLN A 23 7.76 6.50 4.88
CA GLN A 23 7.02 7.69 4.46
C GLN A 23 7.64 8.40 3.24
N PRO A 24 8.95 8.74 3.23
CA PRO A 24 9.52 9.38 2.05
C PRO A 24 9.50 8.48 0.81
N ILE A 25 9.64 7.17 0.99
CA ILE A 25 9.58 6.21 -0.12
C ILE A 25 8.17 6.17 -0.70
N VAL A 26 7.15 6.15 0.14
CA VAL A 26 5.76 6.16 -0.30
C VAL A 26 5.43 7.46 -1.03
N GLU A 27 5.95 8.59 -0.56
CA GLU A 27 5.75 9.88 -1.24
C GLU A 27 6.35 9.88 -2.65
N GLU A 28 7.56 9.32 -2.80
CA GLU A 28 8.18 9.18 -4.12
C GLU A 28 7.40 8.20 -5.00
N PHE A 29 6.91 7.12 -4.42
CA PHE A 29 6.10 6.14 -5.15
C PHE A 29 4.81 6.78 -5.67
N LYS A 30 4.13 7.59 -4.85
CA LYS A 30 2.92 8.31 -5.28
C LYS A 30 3.19 9.14 -6.52
N LYS A 31 4.33 9.85 -6.54
CA LYS A 31 4.70 10.69 -7.68
C LYS A 31 4.95 9.83 -8.92
N SER A 32 5.64 8.71 -8.76
CA SER A 32 6.03 7.86 -9.90
C SER A 32 4.84 7.16 -10.54
N VAL A 33 3.76 6.90 -9.79
CA VAL A 33 2.58 6.19 -10.32
C VAL A 33 1.38 7.10 -10.53
N LYS A 34 1.56 8.41 -10.43
CA LYS A 34 0.48 9.38 -10.65
C LYS A 34 -0.08 9.20 -12.07
N GLY A 35 -1.41 9.05 -12.14
CA GLY A 35 -2.08 8.80 -13.41
C GLY A 35 -2.12 7.33 -13.82
N ILE A 36 -1.40 6.46 -13.11
CA ILE A 36 -1.35 5.02 -13.41
C ILE A 36 -2.23 4.24 -12.44
N LEU A 37 -2.08 4.52 -11.15
CA LEU A 37 -2.90 3.91 -10.10
C LEU A 37 -3.04 4.86 -8.94
N GLU A 38 -3.95 4.56 -8.04
CA GLU A 38 -4.17 5.33 -6.82
C GLU A 38 -3.38 4.73 -5.67
N VAL A 39 -2.72 5.58 -4.87
CA VAL A 39 -2.05 5.15 -3.64
C VAL A 39 -2.89 5.63 -2.46
N VAL A 40 -3.33 4.69 -1.64
CA VAL A 40 -4.17 4.97 -0.47
C VAL A 40 -3.40 4.58 0.79
N GLN A 41 -3.29 5.50 1.74
CA GLN A 41 -2.65 5.25 3.02
C GLN A 41 -3.73 5.12 4.10
N ILE A 42 -3.75 3.98 4.78
CA ILE A 42 -4.80 3.60 5.71
C ILE A 42 -4.19 3.43 7.11
N ASP A 43 -4.61 4.29 8.03
CA ASP A 43 -4.19 4.21 9.44
C ASP A 43 -5.01 3.11 10.12
N ILE A 44 -4.34 2.07 10.59
CA ILE A 44 -5.01 0.90 11.18
C ILE A 44 -5.76 1.22 12.48
N ASP A 45 -5.38 2.30 13.17
CA ASP A 45 -6.06 2.70 14.40
C ASP A 45 -7.34 3.47 14.10
N GLN A 46 -7.34 4.28 13.04
CA GLN A 46 -8.53 5.02 12.63
C GLN A 46 -9.49 4.17 11.80
N GLU A 47 -8.95 3.23 11.03
CA GLU A 47 -9.72 2.36 10.14
C GLU A 47 -9.59 0.91 10.57
N SER A 48 -9.90 0.63 11.85
CA SER A 48 -9.70 -0.70 12.42
C SER A 48 -10.56 -1.77 11.74
N ALA A 49 -11.78 -1.44 11.34
CA ALA A 49 -12.64 -2.38 10.63
C ALA A 49 -12.04 -2.80 9.29
N LEU A 50 -11.45 -1.84 8.58
CA LEU A 50 -10.81 -2.12 7.30
C LEU A 50 -9.54 -2.95 7.48
N ALA A 51 -8.76 -2.64 8.51
CA ALA A 51 -7.58 -3.43 8.86
C ALA A 51 -7.95 -4.88 9.18
N ASP A 52 -9.03 -5.08 9.90
CA ASP A 52 -9.54 -6.43 10.22
C ASP A 52 -10.00 -7.14 8.96
N LEU A 53 -10.69 -6.44 8.08
CA LEU A 53 -11.18 -7.02 6.82
C LEU A 53 -10.02 -7.57 5.97
N TYR A 54 -8.90 -6.86 5.95
CA TYR A 54 -7.71 -7.29 5.19
C TYR A 54 -6.74 -8.12 6.02
N THR A 55 -7.10 -8.48 7.24
CA THR A 55 -6.30 -9.31 8.14
C THR A 55 -4.89 -8.75 8.31
N ILE A 56 -4.80 -7.47 8.67
CA ILE A 56 -3.50 -6.80 8.86
C ILE A 56 -2.96 -7.18 10.23
N GLU A 57 -1.83 -7.87 10.26
CA GLU A 57 -1.17 -8.32 11.49
C GLU A 57 0.06 -7.49 11.82
N THR A 58 0.74 -6.98 10.81
CA THR A 58 1.95 -6.16 10.99
C THR A 58 1.86 -4.93 10.10
N VAL A 59 2.60 -3.87 10.46
CA VAL A 59 2.68 -2.64 9.68
C VAL A 59 4.14 -2.27 9.41
N PRO A 60 4.44 -1.69 8.26
CA PRO A 60 3.52 -1.44 7.16
C PRO A 60 3.19 -2.71 6.37
N THR A 61 2.01 -2.78 5.79
CA THR A 61 1.62 -3.83 4.85
C THR A 61 1.10 -3.16 3.58
N PHE A 62 1.65 -3.59 2.45
CA PHE A 62 1.27 -3.07 1.13
C PHE A 62 0.46 -4.13 0.40
N ILE A 63 -0.68 -3.73 -0.16
CA ILE A 63 -1.55 -4.62 -0.92
C ILE A 63 -1.88 -3.95 -2.25
N LEU A 64 -1.57 -4.63 -3.35
CA LEU A 64 -1.98 -4.16 -4.68
C LEU A 64 -3.34 -4.78 -5.00
N ILE A 65 -4.32 -3.93 -5.24
CA ILE A 65 -5.71 -4.32 -5.40
C ILE A 65 -6.18 -3.87 -6.78
N ARG A 66 -6.83 -4.77 -7.51
CA ARG A 66 -7.48 -4.45 -8.78
C ARG A 66 -8.95 -4.78 -8.67
N LYS A 67 -9.81 -3.77 -8.82
CA LYS A 67 -11.27 -3.94 -8.77
C LYS A 67 -11.72 -4.75 -7.55
N GLY A 68 -11.12 -4.44 -6.40
CA GLY A 68 -11.41 -5.11 -5.14
C GLY A 68 -10.68 -6.42 -4.90
N GLU A 69 -9.95 -6.93 -5.88
CA GLU A 69 -9.22 -8.19 -5.75
C GLU A 69 -7.76 -7.95 -5.36
N GLN A 70 -7.29 -8.65 -4.34
CA GLN A 70 -5.90 -8.58 -3.91
C GLN A 70 -5.02 -9.38 -4.86
N LEU A 71 -4.11 -8.70 -5.55
CA LEU A 71 -3.19 -9.34 -6.48
C LEU A 71 -1.82 -9.61 -5.87
N TRP A 72 -1.45 -8.84 -4.87
CA TRP A 72 -0.13 -8.92 -4.25
C TRP A 72 -0.18 -8.32 -2.85
N ARG A 73 0.62 -8.86 -1.96
CA ARG A 73 0.68 -8.39 -0.58
C ARG A 73 2.07 -8.63 -0.01
N GLN A 74 2.63 -7.64 0.65
CA GLN A 74 3.91 -7.78 1.33
C GLN A 74 3.99 -6.84 2.51
N SER A 75 4.52 -7.32 3.63
CA SER A 75 4.70 -6.53 4.86
C SER A 75 6.16 -6.15 5.02
N GLY A 76 6.39 -5.06 5.75
CA GLY A 76 7.73 -4.59 6.11
C GLY A 76 8.23 -3.48 5.21
N GLU A 77 9.42 -2.98 5.56
CA GLU A 77 10.08 -1.95 4.75
C GLU A 77 10.57 -2.54 3.45
N MET A 78 10.49 -1.75 2.39
CA MET A 78 10.99 -2.17 1.09
C MET A 78 11.45 -0.95 0.30
N PRO A 79 12.41 -1.11 -0.61
CA PRO A 79 12.89 0.03 -1.41
C PRO A 79 11.85 0.43 -2.46
N LEU A 80 11.98 1.67 -2.94
CA LEU A 80 11.09 2.22 -3.97
C LEU A 80 11.01 1.31 -5.20
N GLU A 81 12.15 0.78 -5.63
CA GLU A 81 12.22 -0.09 -6.81
C GLU A 81 11.35 -1.33 -6.67
N ARG A 82 11.20 -1.84 -5.46
CA ARG A 82 10.35 -3.01 -5.22
C ARG A 82 8.88 -2.69 -5.48
N LEU A 83 8.42 -1.54 -5.00
CA LEU A 83 7.04 -1.10 -5.23
C LEU A 83 6.79 -0.85 -6.71
N GLU A 84 7.73 -0.16 -7.36
CA GLU A 84 7.62 0.16 -8.79
C GLU A 84 7.64 -1.09 -9.66
N LYS A 85 8.53 -2.03 -9.35
CA LYS A 85 8.63 -3.29 -10.08
C LYS A 85 7.36 -4.13 -9.94
N THR A 86 6.79 -4.16 -8.74
CA THR A 86 5.55 -4.90 -8.47
C THR A 86 4.42 -4.39 -9.36
N VAL A 87 4.26 -3.08 -9.43
CA VAL A 87 3.23 -2.45 -10.26
C VAL A 87 3.48 -2.78 -11.74
N LYS A 88 4.71 -2.63 -12.18
CA LYS A 88 5.08 -2.89 -13.58
C LYS A 88 4.79 -4.35 -13.96
N ASP A 89 5.19 -5.30 -13.10
CA ASP A 89 5.05 -6.73 -13.39
C ASP A 89 3.58 -7.17 -13.40
N LEU A 90 2.78 -6.66 -12.47
CA LEU A 90 1.40 -7.11 -12.34
C LEU A 90 0.43 -6.34 -13.24
N LYS A 91 0.80 -5.14 -13.66
CA LYS A 91 -0.06 -4.31 -14.50
C LYS A 91 0.22 -4.49 -16.00
N SER A 92 1.33 -5.08 -16.35
CA SER A 92 1.70 -5.28 -17.74
C SER A 92 0.96 -6.44 -18.40
#